data_e2bc20bdde12a8cd5da098e8158042ac
#
_entry.id   e2bc20bdde12a8cd5da098e8158042ac
#
_cell.length_a   1.000
_cell.length_b   1.000
_cell.length_c   1.000
_cell.angle_alpha   90.00
_cell.angle_beta   90.00
_cell.angle_gamma   90.00
#
_symmetry.space_group_name_H-M   'P 1'
#
loop_
_entity.id
_entity.type
_entity.pdbx_description
1 polymer ?
#
loop_
_entity_poly.entity_id
_entity_poly.type
_entity_poly.pdbx_seq_one_letter_code
_entity_poly.pdbx_strand_id
1 'polypeptide(L)'
;TIKLIDEGNTIPFIARYRKEMTGSLDDETLRNFHERLLYLRNLEERKEAIKKNIEEQGKLTKELAKQIEEAKTLVAVEDLYRPYKQKKRTRAMIAKEKGLEPLANLILLQMTKEPLEKEAEAFINEEKDVKTVEDALKGANDIIAEHIADDAEYRTWIRKATWDHGKITSSAKKPEESSVFEMYYDFEEPIEKIAGYRILAINRGEKEGILQVKIEPDMQKIASYLARKIITRKNPNTTKALFAAIEDSYKRLIAPSIERDIRNELTENASTEAIKVFGKNLRSEEHTSEL
;
A
#
# COMPACT_ATOMS: atom_id res chain seq x y z
N THR A 1 14.57 30.82 -2.57
CA THR A 1 14.89 29.54 -3.25
C THR A 1 13.73 29.11 -4.16
N ILE A 2 12.49 28.96 -3.65
CA ILE A 2 11.32 28.51 -4.43
C ILE A 2 11.12 29.35 -5.70
N LYS A 3 11.12 30.70 -5.57
CA LYS A 3 10.98 31.61 -6.69
C LYS A 3 12.00 31.39 -7.80
N LEU A 4 13.26 31.14 -7.44
CA LEU A 4 14.32 30.85 -8.43
C LEU A 4 14.09 29.53 -9.17
N ILE A 5 13.56 28.51 -8.49
CA ILE A 5 13.19 27.23 -9.10
C ILE A 5 12.02 27.43 -10.07
N ASP A 6 11.02 28.20 -9.68
CA ASP A 6 9.82 28.47 -10.49
C ASP A 6 10.14 29.34 -11.74
N GLU A 7 11.18 30.14 -11.70
CA GLU A 7 11.73 30.87 -12.84
C GLU A 7 12.53 29.95 -13.80
N GLY A 8 12.62 28.65 -13.54
CA GLY A 8 13.26 27.68 -14.41
C GLY A 8 14.78 27.57 -14.24
N ASN A 9 15.34 28.16 -13.18
CA ASN A 9 16.76 28.03 -12.92
C ASN A 9 17.11 26.61 -12.45
N THR A 10 18.21 26.08 -12.98
CA THR A 10 18.72 24.76 -12.55
C THR A 10 19.35 24.82 -11.17
N ILE A 11 19.31 23.72 -10.43
CA ILE A 11 19.89 23.65 -9.07
C ILE A 11 21.39 24.00 -9.07
N PRO A 12 22.24 23.46 -9.99
CA PRO A 12 23.65 23.87 -10.06
C PRO A 12 23.85 25.36 -10.33
N PHE A 13 22.98 25.99 -11.14
CA PHE A 13 23.03 27.42 -11.37
C PHE A 13 22.72 28.20 -10.10
N ILE A 14 21.66 27.84 -9.38
CA ILE A 14 21.29 28.47 -8.12
C ILE A 14 22.41 28.33 -7.08
N ALA A 15 22.96 27.13 -6.93
CA ALA A 15 24.06 26.85 -5.98
C ALA A 15 25.32 27.66 -6.26
N ARG A 16 25.62 27.93 -7.53
CA ARG A 16 26.85 28.62 -7.94
C ARG A 16 26.68 30.13 -8.01
N TYR A 17 25.57 30.62 -8.53
CA TYR A 17 25.39 32.02 -8.92
C TYR A 17 24.33 32.79 -8.13
N ARG A 18 23.63 32.15 -7.21
CA ARG A 18 22.57 32.78 -6.40
C ARG A 18 22.68 32.46 -4.91
N LYS A 19 23.90 32.31 -4.42
CA LYS A 19 24.18 31.98 -3.01
C LYS A 19 23.57 33.00 -2.04
N GLU A 20 23.64 34.25 -2.36
CA GLU A 20 23.09 35.37 -1.56
C GLU A 20 21.56 35.27 -1.40
N MET A 21 20.86 34.73 -2.40
CA MET A 21 19.38 34.59 -2.39
C MET A 21 18.91 33.33 -1.68
N THR A 22 19.80 32.38 -1.44
CA THR A 22 19.51 31.10 -0.82
C THR A 22 20.05 30.97 0.59
N GLY A 23 20.77 31.98 1.10
CA GLY A 23 21.46 31.91 2.38
C GLY A 23 22.66 30.96 2.34
N SER A 24 23.33 30.87 1.18
CA SER A 24 24.52 30.04 0.95
C SER A 24 24.27 28.54 1.09
N LEU A 25 23.06 28.07 0.75
CA LEU A 25 22.76 26.64 0.68
C LEU A 25 23.64 25.95 -0.36
N ASP A 26 24.21 24.82 0.01
CA ASP A 26 25.00 23.99 -0.91
C ASP A 26 24.13 23.24 -1.94
N ASP A 27 24.77 22.66 -2.94
CA ASP A 27 24.12 21.95 -4.03
C ASP A 27 23.31 20.75 -3.53
N GLU A 28 23.81 20.00 -2.55
CA GLU A 28 23.12 18.83 -1.99
C GLU A 28 21.84 19.23 -1.26
N THR A 29 21.92 20.24 -0.41
CA THR A 29 20.76 20.79 0.31
C THR A 29 19.73 21.35 -0.65
N LEU A 30 20.14 22.05 -1.72
CA LEU A 30 19.25 22.56 -2.74
C LEU A 30 18.57 21.44 -3.55
N ARG A 31 19.26 20.35 -3.85
CA ARG A 31 18.66 19.17 -4.52
C ARG A 31 17.63 18.50 -3.63
N ASN A 32 17.97 18.23 -2.38
CA ASN A 32 17.03 17.63 -1.41
C ASN A 32 15.81 18.53 -1.21
N PHE A 33 16.01 19.84 -1.16
CA PHE A 33 14.91 20.81 -1.10
C PHE A 33 14.03 20.76 -2.34
N HIS A 34 14.61 20.73 -3.53
CA HIS A 34 13.89 20.66 -4.80
C HIS A 34 13.08 19.36 -4.92
N GLU A 35 13.67 18.22 -4.61
CA GLU A 35 12.96 16.93 -4.60
C GLU A 35 11.78 16.95 -3.62
N ARG A 36 11.99 17.51 -2.42
CA ARG A 36 10.91 17.63 -1.43
C ARG A 36 9.82 18.60 -1.88
N LEU A 37 10.18 19.71 -2.51
CA LEU A 37 9.23 20.66 -3.06
C LEU A 37 8.37 20.03 -4.15
N LEU A 38 8.96 19.28 -5.09
CA LEU A 38 8.24 18.55 -6.13
C LEU A 38 7.28 17.51 -5.54
N TYR A 39 7.75 16.74 -4.55
CA TYR A 39 6.92 15.78 -3.85
C TYR A 39 5.71 16.43 -3.19
N LEU A 40 5.91 17.53 -2.46
CA LEU A 40 4.82 18.24 -1.80
C LEU A 40 3.82 18.85 -2.80
N ARG A 41 4.30 19.38 -3.91
CA ARG A 41 3.43 19.89 -4.99
C ARG A 41 2.59 18.77 -5.59
N ASN A 42 3.20 17.65 -5.92
CA ASN A 42 2.49 16.46 -6.38
C ASN A 42 1.44 15.98 -5.37
N LEU A 43 1.78 16.00 -4.08
CA LEU A 43 0.86 15.60 -3.02
C LEU A 43 -0.35 16.52 -2.97
N GLU A 44 -0.16 17.85 -3.00
CA GLU A 44 -1.25 18.82 -2.96
C GLU A 44 -2.11 18.76 -4.23
N GLU A 45 -1.50 18.68 -5.41
CA GLU A 45 -2.23 18.49 -6.67
C GLU A 45 -3.10 17.22 -6.64
N ARG A 46 -2.54 16.12 -6.09
CA ARG A 46 -3.27 14.87 -5.95
C ARG A 46 -4.43 14.97 -4.97
N LYS A 47 -4.25 15.65 -3.83
CA LYS A 47 -5.34 15.93 -2.88
C LYS A 47 -6.49 16.69 -3.52
N GLU A 48 -6.20 17.76 -4.26
CA GLU A 48 -7.21 18.55 -4.95
C GLU A 48 -7.97 17.72 -6.01
N ALA A 49 -7.25 16.96 -6.82
CA ALA A 49 -7.86 16.09 -7.84
C ALA A 49 -8.78 15.03 -7.20
N ILE A 50 -8.39 14.45 -6.08
CA ILE A 50 -9.18 13.46 -5.36
C ILE A 50 -10.41 14.09 -4.70
N LYS A 51 -10.26 15.24 -4.03
CA LYS A 51 -11.41 15.96 -3.45
C LYS A 51 -12.45 16.30 -4.51
N LYS A 52 -12.01 16.84 -5.64
CA LYS A 52 -12.88 17.15 -6.77
C LYS A 52 -13.63 15.91 -7.28
N ASN A 53 -12.91 14.81 -7.47
CA ASN A 53 -13.53 13.57 -7.96
C ASN A 53 -14.57 13.00 -6.99
N ILE A 54 -14.32 13.05 -5.66
CA ILE A 54 -15.27 12.59 -4.64
C ILE A 54 -16.47 13.55 -4.56
N GLU A 55 -16.24 14.84 -4.70
CA GLU A 55 -17.29 15.86 -4.71
C GLU A 55 -18.23 15.69 -5.92
N GLU A 56 -17.70 15.44 -7.11
CA GLU A 56 -18.47 15.11 -8.31
C GLU A 56 -19.36 13.87 -8.13
N GLN A 57 -18.97 12.93 -7.26
CA GLN A 57 -19.79 11.79 -6.86
C GLN A 57 -20.81 12.11 -5.76
N GLY A 58 -20.83 13.33 -5.23
CA GLY A 58 -21.71 13.74 -4.13
C GLY A 58 -21.38 13.08 -2.79
N LYS A 59 -20.16 12.58 -2.61
CA LYS A 59 -19.73 11.78 -1.44
C LYS A 59 -18.70 12.47 -0.55
N LEU A 60 -18.27 13.70 -0.87
CA LEU A 60 -17.28 14.42 -0.09
C LEU A 60 -17.92 14.99 1.18
N THR A 61 -17.60 14.40 2.32
CA THR A 61 -17.99 14.91 3.62
C THR A 61 -16.92 15.86 4.17
N LYS A 62 -17.30 16.72 5.14
CA LYS A 62 -16.35 17.63 5.80
C LYS A 62 -15.22 16.88 6.51
N GLU A 63 -15.56 15.75 7.11
CA GLU A 63 -14.59 14.89 7.80
C GLU A 63 -13.59 14.28 6.82
N LEU A 64 -14.06 13.72 5.70
CA LEU A 64 -13.21 13.15 4.67
C LEU A 64 -12.30 14.22 4.03
N ALA A 65 -12.83 15.40 3.74
CA ALA A 65 -12.03 16.51 3.23
C ALA A 65 -10.89 16.87 4.18
N LYS A 66 -11.17 16.94 5.49
CA LYS A 66 -10.17 17.18 6.53
C LYS A 66 -9.12 16.07 6.57
N GLN A 67 -9.51 14.80 6.54
CA GLN A 67 -8.59 13.67 6.51
C GLN A 67 -7.65 13.72 5.29
N ILE A 68 -8.18 14.08 4.11
CA ILE A 68 -7.37 14.25 2.90
C ILE A 68 -6.37 15.40 3.06
N GLU A 69 -6.80 16.54 3.62
CA GLU A 69 -5.90 17.67 3.89
C GLU A 69 -4.78 17.32 4.87
N GLU A 70 -5.08 16.60 5.92
CA GLU A 70 -4.12 16.19 6.96
C GLU A 70 -3.17 15.08 6.51
N ALA A 71 -3.48 14.38 5.42
CA ALA A 71 -2.64 13.29 4.91
C ALA A 71 -1.27 13.80 4.47
N LYS A 72 -0.20 13.18 4.97
CA LYS A 72 1.20 13.62 4.77
C LYS A 72 1.91 12.88 3.63
N THR A 73 1.29 11.85 3.07
CA THR A 73 1.88 11.01 2.02
C THR A 73 0.86 10.71 0.92
N LEU A 74 1.37 10.51 -0.30
CA LEU A 74 0.54 10.07 -1.44
C LEU A 74 -0.19 8.76 -1.14
N VAL A 75 0.48 7.83 -0.46
CA VAL A 75 -0.10 6.53 -0.09
C VAL A 75 -1.30 6.70 0.84
N ALA A 76 -1.22 7.59 1.84
CA ALA A 76 -2.33 7.88 2.73
C ALA A 76 -3.52 8.51 1.99
N VAL A 77 -3.25 9.42 1.05
CA VAL A 77 -4.29 10.02 0.21
C VAL A 77 -4.96 8.98 -0.69
N GLU A 78 -4.18 8.08 -1.30
CA GLU A 78 -4.71 7.00 -2.15
C GLU A 78 -5.55 5.99 -1.33
N ASP A 79 -5.16 5.69 -0.09
CA ASP A 79 -5.95 4.82 0.79
C ASP A 79 -7.31 5.47 1.13
N LEU A 80 -7.35 6.78 1.42
CA LEU A 80 -8.60 7.52 1.64
C LEU A 80 -9.49 7.57 0.39
N TYR A 81 -8.90 7.66 -0.79
CA TYR A 81 -9.60 7.69 -2.07
C TYR A 81 -10.13 6.32 -2.50
N ARG A 82 -9.54 5.23 -2.03
CA ARG A 82 -9.81 3.86 -2.49
C ARG A 82 -11.28 3.46 -2.55
N PRO A 83 -12.14 3.77 -1.56
CA PRO A 83 -13.58 3.47 -1.61
C PRO A 83 -14.32 4.20 -2.73
N TYR A 84 -13.82 5.36 -3.17
CA TYR A 84 -14.46 6.26 -4.15
C TYR A 84 -13.89 6.11 -5.55
N LYS A 85 -12.74 5.44 -5.68
CA LYS A 85 -12.06 5.22 -6.96
C LYS A 85 -12.92 4.34 -7.85
N GLN A 86 -13.11 4.76 -9.10
CA GLN A 86 -13.74 3.90 -10.09
C GLN A 86 -12.92 2.63 -10.28
N LYS A 87 -13.49 1.51 -9.87
CA LYS A 87 -12.89 0.18 -9.99
C LYS A 87 -13.42 -0.47 -11.26
N LYS A 88 -12.61 -1.35 -11.87
CA LYS A 88 -13.12 -2.32 -12.83
C LYS A 88 -14.13 -3.21 -12.10
N ARG A 89 -15.05 -3.85 -12.85
CA ARG A 89 -16.10 -4.73 -12.30
C ARG A 89 -15.50 -5.75 -11.31
N THR A 90 -15.73 -5.53 -10.01
CA THR A 90 -15.21 -6.38 -8.93
C THR A 90 -16.21 -7.47 -8.58
N ARG A 91 -15.75 -8.52 -7.85
CA ARG A 91 -16.64 -9.55 -7.31
C ARG A 91 -17.71 -8.96 -6.39
N ALA A 92 -17.32 -7.99 -5.55
CA ALA A 92 -18.26 -7.29 -4.67
C ALA A 92 -19.31 -6.49 -5.45
N MET A 93 -18.92 -5.82 -6.54
CA MET A 93 -19.88 -5.11 -7.40
C MET A 93 -20.87 -6.09 -8.03
N ILE A 94 -20.40 -7.22 -8.54
CA ILE A 94 -21.27 -8.29 -9.08
C ILE A 94 -22.23 -8.81 -7.99
N ALA A 95 -21.73 -9.03 -6.79
CA ALA A 95 -22.56 -9.48 -5.66
C ALA A 95 -23.61 -8.42 -5.25
N LYS A 96 -23.28 -7.13 -5.30
CA LYS A 96 -24.25 -6.04 -5.08
C LYS A 96 -25.32 -5.98 -6.17
N GLU A 97 -24.95 -6.14 -7.44
CA GLU A 97 -25.89 -6.24 -8.57
C GLU A 97 -26.85 -7.42 -8.39
N LYS A 98 -26.38 -8.53 -7.82
CA LYS A 98 -27.19 -9.70 -7.45
C LYS A 98 -28.12 -9.46 -6.24
N GLY A 99 -28.00 -8.31 -5.58
CA GLY A 99 -28.85 -7.94 -4.43
C GLY A 99 -28.38 -8.51 -3.09
N LEU A 100 -27.11 -8.87 -2.95
CA LEU A 100 -26.56 -9.50 -1.75
C LEU A 100 -26.03 -8.53 -0.70
N GLU A 101 -26.09 -7.21 -0.94
CA GLU A 101 -25.64 -6.19 0.01
C GLU A 101 -26.40 -6.23 1.35
N PRO A 102 -27.75 -6.45 1.41
CA PRO A 102 -28.43 -6.57 2.69
C PRO A 102 -27.97 -7.78 3.51
N LEU A 103 -27.63 -8.91 2.87
CA LEU A 103 -27.07 -10.08 3.57
C LEU A 103 -25.67 -9.76 4.14
N ALA A 104 -24.82 -9.08 3.38
CA ALA A 104 -23.52 -8.63 3.87
C ALA A 104 -23.67 -7.68 5.10
N ASN A 105 -24.61 -6.76 5.04
CA ASN A 105 -24.89 -5.84 6.13
C ASN A 105 -25.43 -6.57 7.38
N LEU A 106 -26.30 -7.58 7.21
CA LEU A 106 -26.80 -8.43 8.28
C LEU A 106 -25.64 -9.12 9.01
N ILE A 107 -24.68 -9.68 8.25
CA ILE A 107 -23.49 -10.33 8.81
C ILE A 107 -22.62 -9.32 9.57
N LEU A 108 -22.41 -8.14 9.02
CA LEU A 108 -21.63 -7.07 9.66
C LEU A 108 -22.26 -6.52 10.94
N LEU A 109 -23.59 -6.45 11.02
CA LEU A 109 -24.31 -6.02 12.22
C LEU A 109 -24.17 -7.03 13.38
N GLN A 110 -23.88 -8.30 13.10
CA GLN A 110 -23.64 -9.36 14.11
C GLN A 110 -24.78 -9.51 15.13
N MET A 111 -26.01 -9.28 14.70
CA MET A 111 -27.18 -9.29 15.58
C MET A 111 -28.17 -10.42 15.29
N THR A 112 -27.98 -11.18 14.21
CA THR A 112 -28.90 -12.28 13.86
C THR A 112 -28.92 -13.36 14.92
N LYS A 113 -30.10 -13.90 15.18
CA LYS A 113 -30.32 -15.05 16.09
C LYS A 113 -30.40 -16.37 15.33
N GLU A 114 -30.61 -16.30 14.01
CA GLU A 114 -30.75 -17.45 13.15
C GLU A 114 -29.39 -17.84 12.55
N PRO A 115 -29.21 -19.10 12.17
CA PRO A 115 -28.07 -19.54 11.36
C PRO A 115 -28.00 -18.76 10.04
N LEU A 116 -26.78 -18.42 9.57
CA LEU A 116 -26.61 -17.66 8.33
C LEU A 116 -27.16 -18.36 7.10
N GLU A 117 -27.14 -19.69 7.08
CA GLU A 117 -27.70 -20.50 6.02
C GLU A 117 -29.20 -20.21 5.85
N LYS A 118 -29.94 -20.09 6.95
CA LYS A 118 -31.35 -19.75 6.96
C LYS A 118 -31.63 -18.32 6.52
N GLU A 119 -30.78 -17.37 6.98
CA GLU A 119 -30.87 -15.99 6.53
C GLU A 119 -30.57 -15.85 5.03
N ALA A 120 -29.63 -16.63 4.51
CA ALA A 120 -29.23 -16.60 3.12
C ALA A 120 -30.29 -17.21 2.16
N GLU A 121 -31.15 -18.10 2.63
CA GLU A 121 -32.25 -18.68 1.83
C GLU A 121 -33.16 -17.61 1.21
N ALA A 122 -33.39 -16.51 1.92
CA ALA A 122 -34.19 -15.38 1.46
C ALA A 122 -33.57 -14.62 0.27
N PHE A 123 -32.27 -14.83 -0.01
CA PHE A 123 -31.54 -14.17 -1.06
C PHE A 123 -31.32 -15.03 -2.30
N ILE A 124 -31.83 -16.27 -2.30
CA ILE A 124 -31.80 -17.14 -3.48
C ILE A 124 -32.67 -16.52 -4.56
N ASN A 125 -32.11 -16.31 -5.74
CA ASN A 125 -32.83 -15.75 -6.89
C ASN A 125 -32.16 -16.22 -8.18
N GLU A 126 -32.83 -17.11 -8.91
CA GLU A 126 -32.30 -17.67 -10.17
C GLU A 126 -32.14 -16.61 -11.27
N GLU A 127 -33.03 -15.60 -11.33
CA GLU A 127 -32.94 -14.51 -12.31
C GLU A 127 -31.67 -13.66 -12.12
N LYS A 128 -31.21 -13.59 -10.88
CA LYS A 128 -29.97 -12.87 -10.51
C LYS A 128 -28.75 -13.79 -10.41
N ASP A 129 -28.87 -15.04 -10.85
CA ASP A 129 -27.83 -16.04 -10.80
C ASP A 129 -27.29 -16.26 -9.37
N VAL A 130 -28.20 -16.34 -8.40
CA VAL A 130 -27.95 -16.80 -7.02
C VAL A 130 -28.79 -18.06 -6.82
N LYS A 131 -28.18 -19.21 -7.04
CA LYS A 131 -28.90 -20.49 -7.10
C LYS A 131 -28.91 -21.24 -5.78
N THR A 132 -27.90 -21.00 -4.95
CA THR A 132 -27.73 -21.74 -3.70
C THR A 132 -27.45 -20.77 -2.53
N VAL A 133 -27.60 -21.29 -1.32
CA VAL A 133 -27.21 -20.61 -0.08
C VAL A 133 -25.71 -20.26 -0.10
N GLU A 134 -24.87 -21.17 -0.61
CA GLU A 134 -23.45 -20.94 -0.74
C GLU A 134 -23.12 -19.78 -1.69
N ASP A 135 -23.85 -19.65 -2.80
CA ASP A 135 -23.69 -18.53 -3.73
C ASP A 135 -24.01 -17.20 -3.04
N ALA A 136 -25.09 -17.15 -2.25
CA ALA A 136 -25.50 -15.98 -1.50
C ALA A 136 -24.45 -15.59 -0.44
N LEU A 137 -23.99 -16.56 0.35
CA LEU A 137 -22.97 -16.35 1.39
C LEU A 137 -21.63 -15.95 0.80
N LYS A 138 -21.22 -16.55 -0.33
CA LYS A 138 -19.99 -16.19 -1.03
C LYS A 138 -20.05 -14.76 -1.57
N GLY A 139 -21.17 -14.36 -2.16
CA GLY A 139 -21.34 -12.99 -2.62
C GLY A 139 -21.34 -11.97 -1.47
N ALA A 140 -22.00 -12.29 -0.36
CA ALA A 140 -21.94 -11.46 0.86
C ALA A 140 -20.50 -11.35 1.40
N ASN A 141 -19.75 -12.47 1.40
CA ASN A 141 -18.33 -12.48 1.77
C ASN A 141 -17.48 -11.58 0.86
N ASP A 142 -17.67 -11.61 -0.45
CA ASP A 142 -16.96 -10.76 -1.40
C ASP A 142 -17.21 -9.25 -1.11
N ILE A 143 -18.44 -8.89 -0.74
CA ILE A 143 -18.80 -7.51 -0.36
C ILE A 143 -18.08 -7.11 0.93
N ILE A 144 -18.14 -7.96 1.97
CA ILE A 144 -17.49 -7.70 3.26
C ILE A 144 -15.98 -7.61 3.09
N ALA A 145 -15.38 -8.52 2.33
CA ALA A 145 -13.94 -8.53 2.08
C ALA A 145 -13.46 -7.25 1.37
N GLU A 146 -14.21 -6.76 0.39
CA GLU A 146 -13.88 -5.48 -0.27
C GLU A 146 -14.06 -4.30 0.67
N HIS A 147 -15.11 -4.28 1.50
CA HIS A 147 -15.33 -3.24 2.50
C HIS A 147 -14.15 -3.15 3.49
N ILE A 148 -13.69 -4.28 4.00
CA ILE A 148 -12.51 -4.36 4.88
C ILE A 148 -11.24 -3.86 4.16
N ALA A 149 -11.05 -4.30 2.90
CA ALA A 149 -9.86 -3.94 2.12
C ALA A 149 -9.79 -2.47 1.73
N ASP A 150 -10.92 -1.78 1.67
CA ASP A 150 -11.01 -0.37 1.30
C ASP A 150 -10.87 0.57 2.51
N ASP A 151 -10.86 0.04 3.73
CA ASP A 151 -10.70 0.85 4.93
C ASP A 151 -9.27 1.39 5.06
N ALA A 152 -9.14 2.72 5.06
CA ALA A 152 -7.85 3.40 5.10
C ALA A 152 -7.12 3.22 6.43
N GLU A 153 -7.85 3.13 7.56
CA GLU A 153 -7.27 2.90 8.89
C GLU A 153 -6.62 1.51 8.94
N TYR A 154 -7.33 0.48 8.46
CA TYR A 154 -6.80 -0.88 8.44
C TYR A 154 -5.57 -0.99 7.56
N ARG A 155 -5.60 -0.40 6.39
CA ARG A 155 -4.46 -0.41 5.47
C ARG A 155 -3.24 0.30 6.05
N THR A 156 -3.42 1.47 6.63
CA THR A 156 -2.35 2.23 7.26
C THR A 156 -1.71 1.45 8.40
N TRP A 157 -2.54 0.84 9.26
CA TRP A 157 -2.05 0.04 10.37
C TRP A 157 -1.31 -1.21 9.89
N ILE A 158 -1.88 -1.94 8.93
CA ILE A 158 -1.26 -3.17 8.38
C ILE A 158 0.07 -2.85 7.71
N ARG A 159 0.15 -1.78 6.92
CA ARG A 159 1.40 -1.35 6.28
C ARG A 159 2.48 -1.05 7.32
N LYS A 160 2.12 -0.28 8.36
CA LYS A 160 3.03 0.01 9.46
C LYS A 160 3.47 -1.24 10.20
N ALA A 161 2.54 -2.12 10.56
CA ALA A 161 2.85 -3.38 11.25
C ALA A 161 3.74 -4.31 10.41
N THR A 162 3.53 -4.35 9.08
CA THR A 162 4.37 -5.11 8.16
C THR A 162 5.76 -4.50 8.05
N TRP A 163 5.88 -3.18 8.03
CA TRP A 163 7.17 -2.50 8.01
C TRP A 163 7.97 -2.77 9.29
N ASP A 164 7.34 -2.58 10.44
CA ASP A 164 8.00 -2.65 11.75
C ASP A 164 8.35 -4.11 12.17
N HIS A 165 7.59 -5.11 11.71
CA HIS A 165 7.69 -6.50 12.19
C HIS A 165 7.82 -7.54 11.09
N GLY A 166 7.70 -7.16 9.85
CA GLY A 166 7.81 -8.06 8.71
C GLY A 166 9.26 -8.32 8.32
N LYS A 167 9.42 -9.33 7.47
CA LYS A 167 10.70 -9.70 6.89
C LYS A 167 10.60 -9.67 5.37
N ILE A 168 11.73 -9.40 4.71
CA ILE A 168 11.91 -9.69 3.31
C ILE A 168 12.61 -11.04 3.19
N THR A 169 12.09 -11.91 2.35
CA THR A 169 12.66 -13.23 2.10
C THR A 169 12.97 -13.38 0.63
N SER A 170 14.05 -14.10 0.31
CA SER A 170 14.33 -14.51 -1.05
C SER A 170 14.75 -15.97 -1.11
N SER A 171 14.33 -16.65 -2.15
CA SER A 171 14.66 -18.05 -2.42
C SER A 171 15.06 -18.24 -3.88
N ALA A 172 15.94 -19.20 -4.16
CA ALA A 172 16.27 -19.57 -5.53
C ALA A 172 15.08 -20.28 -6.19
N LYS A 173 14.81 -19.94 -7.46
CA LYS A 173 13.86 -20.73 -8.28
C LYS A 173 14.43 -22.09 -8.69
N LYS A 174 15.75 -22.17 -8.79
CA LYS A 174 16.51 -23.37 -9.13
C LYS A 174 17.75 -23.45 -8.23
N PRO A 175 17.63 -24.03 -7.03
CA PRO A 175 18.72 -24.05 -6.05
C PRO A 175 19.99 -24.80 -6.50
N GLU A 176 19.84 -25.68 -7.49
CA GLU A 176 20.92 -26.48 -8.07
C GLU A 176 21.81 -25.73 -9.06
N GLU A 177 21.34 -24.58 -9.57
CA GLU A 177 22.10 -23.74 -10.49
C GLU A 177 22.91 -22.69 -9.73
N SER A 178 24.22 -22.66 -9.91
CA SER A 178 25.10 -21.66 -9.30
C SER A 178 24.93 -20.29 -9.98
N SER A 179 24.91 -19.22 -9.20
CA SER A 179 24.84 -17.85 -9.70
C SER A 179 25.53 -16.85 -8.77
N VAL A 180 25.69 -15.61 -9.23
CA VAL A 180 26.21 -14.50 -8.39
C VAL A 180 25.27 -14.14 -7.25
N PHE A 181 24.07 -14.71 -7.18
CA PHE A 181 23.07 -14.45 -6.16
C PHE A 181 22.95 -15.58 -5.12
N GLU A 182 23.90 -16.53 -5.07
CA GLU A 182 23.84 -17.67 -4.13
C GLU A 182 23.62 -17.27 -2.67
N MET A 183 24.21 -16.14 -2.24
CA MET A 183 24.02 -15.63 -0.88
C MET A 183 22.56 -15.23 -0.56
N TYR A 184 21.71 -15.15 -1.56
CA TYR A 184 20.28 -14.81 -1.44
C TYR A 184 19.36 -16.00 -1.76
N TYR A 185 19.87 -17.22 -1.92
CA TYR A 185 19.08 -18.41 -2.27
C TYR A 185 18.20 -18.90 -1.10
N ASP A 186 18.61 -18.62 0.12
CA ASP A 186 17.86 -18.85 1.36
C ASP A 186 18.16 -17.68 2.29
N PHE A 187 17.48 -16.56 2.05
CA PHE A 187 17.78 -15.30 2.72
C PHE A 187 16.54 -14.73 3.36
N GLU A 188 16.69 -14.29 4.62
CA GLU A 188 15.68 -13.49 5.31
C GLU A 188 16.32 -12.37 6.12
N GLU A 189 15.69 -11.22 6.13
CA GLU A 189 16.09 -10.08 6.96
C GLU A 189 14.87 -9.21 7.32
N PRO A 190 14.80 -8.63 8.55
CA PRO A 190 13.77 -7.66 8.91
C PRO A 190 13.74 -6.47 7.94
N ILE A 191 12.54 -6.07 7.51
CA ILE A 191 12.36 -4.95 6.56
C ILE A 191 13.01 -3.67 7.06
N GLU A 192 12.87 -3.39 8.36
CA GLU A 192 13.41 -2.18 8.99
C GLU A 192 14.95 -2.11 8.98
N LYS A 193 15.62 -3.26 8.88
CA LYS A 193 17.08 -3.37 9.06
C LYS A 193 17.86 -3.64 7.77
N ILE A 194 17.17 -4.03 6.71
CA ILE A 194 17.86 -4.45 5.50
C ILE A 194 18.60 -3.28 4.83
N ALA A 195 19.86 -3.53 4.49
CA ALA A 195 20.70 -2.53 3.81
C ALA A 195 20.27 -2.35 2.34
N GLY A 196 20.34 -1.10 1.85
CA GLY A 196 19.92 -0.74 0.50
C GLY A 196 20.60 -1.53 -0.61
N TYR A 197 21.91 -1.80 -0.49
CA TYR A 197 22.64 -2.59 -1.50
C TYR A 197 22.10 -4.02 -1.64
N ARG A 198 21.58 -4.62 -0.54
CA ARG A 198 20.96 -5.95 -0.57
C ARG A 198 19.62 -5.92 -1.29
N ILE A 199 18.82 -4.87 -1.06
CA ILE A 199 17.56 -4.66 -1.80
C ILE A 199 17.82 -4.60 -3.31
N LEU A 200 18.82 -3.83 -3.74
CA LEU A 200 19.17 -3.70 -5.16
C LEU A 200 19.66 -5.04 -5.74
N ALA A 201 20.47 -5.80 -4.99
CA ALA A 201 20.95 -7.12 -5.41
C ALA A 201 19.81 -8.13 -5.55
N ILE A 202 18.91 -8.21 -4.55
CA ILE A 202 17.74 -9.09 -4.54
C ILE A 202 16.79 -8.75 -5.70
N ASN A 203 16.51 -7.46 -5.91
CA ASN A 203 15.66 -7.00 -7.01
C ASN A 203 16.26 -7.36 -8.38
N ARG A 204 17.58 -7.27 -8.51
CA ARG A 204 18.28 -7.69 -9.72
C ARG A 204 18.16 -9.19 -9.95
N GLY A 205 18.41 -10.03 -8.93
CA GLY A 205 18.27 -11.48 -9.02
C GLY A 205 16.83 -11.91 -9.35
N GLU A 206 15.81 -11.21 -8.83
CA GLU A 206 14.41 -11.44 -9.18
C GLU A 206 14.12 -11.06 -10.64
N LYS A 207 14.62 -9.90 -11.12
CA LYS A 207 14.47 -9.44 -12.49
C LYS A 207 15.15 -10.39 -13.51
N GLU A 208 16.28 -10.96 -13.14
CA GLU A 208 17.00 -11.98 -13.94
C GLU A 208 16.32 -13.35 -13.85
N GLY A 209 15.25 -13.51 -13.06
CA GLY A 209 14.48 -14.74 -12.95
C GLY A 209 15.11 -15.82 -12.08
N ILE A 210 16.18 -15.51 -11.36
CA ILE A 210 16.94 -16.43 -10.50
C ILE A 210 16.31 -16.53 -9.12
N LEU A 211 15.91 -15.39 -8.53
CA LEU A 211 15.30 -15.32 -7.21
C LEU A 211 13.78 -15.17 -7.27
N GLN A 212 13.12 -15.63 -6.22
CA GLN A 212 11.75 -15.31 -5.86
C GLN A 212 11.77 -14.55 -4.55
N VAL A 213 11.17 -13.34 -4.54
CA VAL A 213 11.22 -12.44 -3.39
C VAL A 213 9.82 -12.22 -2.84
N LYS A 214 9.69 -12.20 -1.52
CA LYS A 214 8.42 -12.00 -0.81
C LYS A 214 8.61 -11.10 0.40
N ILE A 215 7.54 -10.44 0.77
CA ILE A 215 7.40 -9.80 2.08
C ILE A 215 6.59 -10.74 2.97
N GLU A 216 7.14 -11.13 4.09
CA GLU A 216 6.48 -11.95 5.10
C GLU A 216 6.11 -11.10 6.31
N PRO A 217 4.82 -10.75 6.46
CA PRO A 217 4.34 -9.98 7.59
C PRO A 217 4.13 -10.86 8.83
N ASP A 218 4.00 -10.26 9.99
CA ASP A 218 3.49 -10.93 11.20
C ASP A 218 1.97 -11.17 11.06
N MET A 219 1.62 -12.31 10.44
CA MET A 219 0.24 -12.69 10.17
C MET A 219 -0.62 -12.79 11.43
N GLN A 220 -0.04 -13.23 12.56
CA GLN A 220 -0.78 -13.37 13.81
C GLN A 220 -1.21 -12.00 14.36
N LYS A 221 -0.34 -11.02 14.29
CA LYS A 221 -0.65 -9.63 14.66
C LYS A 221 -1.73 -9.03 13.79
N ILE A 222 -1.61 -9.20 12.46
CA ILE A 222 -2.57 -8.64 11.50
C ILE A 222 -3.95 -9.27 11.68
N ALA A 223 -4.02 -10.60 11.75
CA ALA A 223 -5.27 -11.31 11.96
C ALA A 223 -5.95 -10.92 13.27
N SER A 224 -5.17 -10.81 14.36
CA SER A 224 -5.68 -10.39 15.68
C SER A 224 -6.20 -8.95 15.67
N TYR A 225 -5.51 -8.05 14.96
CA TYR A 225 -5.95 -6.66 14.80
C TYR A 225 -7.28 -6.57 14.05
N LEU A 226 -7.37 -7.18 12.87
CA LEU A 226 -8.59 -7.17 12.06
C LEU A 226 -9.76 -7.83 12.77
N ALA A 227 -9.53 -8.98 13.41
CA ALA A 227 -10.57 -9.67 14.17
C ALA A 227 -11.12 -8.78 15.30
N ARG A 228 -10.26 -8.10 16.06
CA ARG A 228 -10.67 -7.19 17.13
C ARG A 228 -11.45 -5.97 16.62
N LYS A 229 -11.11 -5.46 15.44
CA LYS A 229 -11.79 -4.32 14.82
C LYS A 229 -13.14 -4.68 14.22
N ILE A 230 -13.25 -5.85 13.62
CA ILE A 230 -14.40 -6.26 12.82
C ILE A 230 -15.37 -7.11 13.63
N ILE A 231 -14.87 -8.04 14.46
CA ILE A 231 -15.72 -8.91 15.30
C ILE A 231 -15.95 -8.22 16.64
N THR A 232 -16.94 -7.36 16.68
CA THR A 232 -17.28 -6.54 17.86
C THR A 232 -18.24 -7.21 18.81
N ARG A 233 -18.93 -8.28 18.36
CA ARG A 233 -19.92 -9.03 19.14
C ARG A 233 -19.63 -10.53 19.07
N LYS A 234 -19.80 -11.21 20.21
CA LYS A 234 -19.71 -12.69 20.27
C LYS A 234 -20.99 -13.29 19.73
N ASN A 235 -21.09 -13.45 18.42
CA ASN A 235 -22.22 -14.10 17.76
C ASN A 235 -21.73 -15.31 16.96
N PRO A 236 -21.99 -16.56 17.42
CA PRO A 236 -21.50 -17.77 16.73
C PRO A 236 -22.01 -17.89 15.31
N ASN A 237 -23.20 -17.35 15.01
CA ASN A 237 -23.80 -17.41 13.68
C ASN A 237 -23.00 -16.61 12.64
N THR A 238 -22.40 -15.47 13.03
CA THR A 238 -21.70 -14.57 12.10
C THR A 238 -20.17 -14.66 12.21
N THR A 239 -19.65 -15.09 13.35
CA THR A 239 -18.20 -15.08 13.63
C THR A 239 -17.38 -15.84 12.60
N LYS A 240 -17.82 -17.03 12.20
CA LYS A 240 -17.13 -17.86 11.20
C LYS A 240 -17.07 -17.18 9.83
N ALA A 241 -18.18 -16.58 9.40
CA ALA A 241 -18.25 -15.86 8.13
C ALA A 241 -17.36 -14.61 8.13
N LEU A 242 -17.31 -13.88 9.26
CA LEU A 242 -16.42 -12.71 9.40
C LEU A 242 -14.95 -13.10 9.38
N PHE A 243 -14.54 -14.19 10.03
CA PHE A 243 -13.17 -14.69 9.90
C PHE A 243 -12.81 -15.04 8.45
N ALA A 244 -13.71 -15.71 7.73
CA ALA A 244 -13.50 -16.02 6.32
C ALA A 244 -13.36 -14.75 5.46
N ALA A 245 -14.19 -13.73 5.72
CA ALA A 245 -14.12 -12.45 5.02
C ALA A 245 -12.82 -11.67 5.35
N ILE A 246 -12.36 -11.69 6.59
CA ILE A 246 -11.08 -11.11 7.00
C ILE A 246 -9.91 -11.78 6.28
N GLU A 247 -9.90 -13.11 6.26
CA GLU A 247 -8.84 -13.88 5.60
C GLU A 247 -8.81 -13.62 4.09
N ASP A 248 -9.96 -13.65 3.42
CA ASP A 248 -10.07 -13.36 1.98
C ASP A 248 -9.68 -11.92 1.66
N SER A 249 -10.17 -10.95 2.44
CA SER A 249 -9.79 -9.53 2.31
C SER A 249 -8.29 -9.35 2.39
N TYR A 250 -7.66 -9.92 3.41
CA TYR A 250 -6.23 -9.79 3.58
C TYR A 250 -5.45 -10.46 2.44
N LYS A 251 -5.67 -11.76 2.21
CA LYS A 251 -4.88 -12.53 1.23
C LYS A 251 -5.05 -12.03 -0.20
N ARG A 252 -6.27 -11.71 -0.59
CA ARG A 252 -6.59 -11.37 -1.99
C ARG A 252 -6.46 -9.88 -2.31
N LEU A 253 -6.82 -9.00 -1.39
CA LEU A 253 -6.99 -7.58 -1.68
C LEU A 253 -5.95 -6.69 -1.00
N ILE A 254 -5.60 -6.98 0.26
CA ILE A 254 -4.71 -6.10 1.05
C ILE A 254 -3.25 -6.48 0.83
N ALA A 255 -2.87 -7.72 1.10
CA ALA A 255 -1.47 -8.16 1.09
C ALA A 255 -0.73 -7.87 -0.22
N PRO A 256 -1.28 -8.18 -1.43
CA PRO A 256 -0.55 -7.92 -2.67
C PRO A 256 -0.27 -6.44 -2.93
N SER A 257 -1.16 -5.55 -2.48
CA SER A 257 -0.96 -4.11 -2.66
C SER A 257 0.04 -3.54 -1.66
N ILE A 258 -0.03 -3.96 -0.39
CA ILE A 258 0.90 -3.51 0.66
C ILE A 258 2.31 -4.05 0.40
N GLU A 259 2.44 -5.30 -0.02
CA GLU A 259 3.73 -5.86 -0.43
C GLU A 259 4.40 -5.03 -1.52
N ARG A 260 3.64 -4.68 -2.57
CA ARG A 260 4.13 -3.83 -3.65
C ARG A 260 4.53 -2.45 -3.15
N ASP A 261 3.72 -1.83 -2.28
CA ASP A 261 4.00 -0.50 -1.74
C ASP A 261 5.31 -0.52 -0.93
N ILE A 262 5.50 -1.52 -0.06
CA ILE A 262 6.72 -1.69 0.74
C ILE A 262 7.93 -1.97 -0.15
N ARG A 263 7.80 -2.84 -1.16
CA ARG A 263 8.89 -3.14 -2.09
C ARG A 263 9.32 -1.93 -2.90
N ASN A 264 8.37 -1.11 -3.33
CA ASN A 264 8.64 0.13 -4.02
C ASN A 264 9.39 1.12 -3.11
N GLU A 265 8.93 1.31 -1.89
CA GLU A 265 9.57 2.19 -0.92
C GLU A 265 10.99 1.75 -0.58
N LEU A 266 11.21 0.46 -0.34
CA LEU A 266 12.54 -0.10 -0.11
C LEU A 266 13.48 0.14 -1.31
N THR A 267 12.98 -0.05 -2.53
CA THR A 267 13.75 0.14 -3.75
C THR A 267 14.11 1.60 -3.97
N GLU A 268 13.17 2.51 -3.73
CA GLU A 268 13.36 3.94 -3.87
C GLU A 268 14.39 4.48 -2.87
N ASN A 269 14.28 4.06 -1.60
CA ASN A 269 15.24 4.39 -0.55
C ASN A 269 16.64 3.86 -0.88
N ALA A 270 16.74 2.59 -1.31
CA ALA A 270 18.00 1.96 -1.69
C ALA A 270 18.67 2.63 -2.89
N SER A 271 17.89 3.02 -3.90
CA SER A 271 18.39 3.73 -5.08
C SER A 271 18.90 5.13 -4.73
N THR A 272 18.17 5.85 -3.89
CA THR A 272 18.57 7.18 -3.41
C THR A 272 19.87 7.11 -2.61
N GLU A 273 20.01 6.13 -1.72
CA GLU A 273 21.23 5.91 -0.94
C GLU A 273 22.42 5.58 -1.85
N ALA A 274 22.24 4.69 -2.83
CA ALA A 274 23.29 4.31 -3.78
C ALA A 274 23.80 5.50 -4.60
N ILE A 275 22.91 6.38 -5.06
CA ILE A 275 23.28 7.61 -5.79
C ILE A 275 24.09 8.55 -4.90
N LYS A 276 23.71 8.71 -3.62
CA LYS A 276 24.46 9.55 -2.66
C LYS A 276 25.86 9.01 -2.42
N VAL A 277 26.02 7.70 -2.23
CA VAL A 277 27.32 7.05 -2.05
C VAL A 277 28.18 7.20 -3.29
N PHE A 278 27.62 6.98 -4.48
CA PHE A 278 28.33 7.15 -5.75
C PHE A 278 28.81 8.60 -5.93
N GLY A 279 27.94 9.59 -5.67
CA GLY A 279 28.32 11.00 -5.77
C GLY A 279 29.41 11.41 -4.77
N LYS A 280 29.43 10.83 -3.58
CA LYS A 280 30.49 11.06 -2.58
C LYS A 280 31.82 10.47 -3.04
N ASN A 281 31.81 9.27 -3.61
CA ASN A 281 33.03 8.62 -4.10
C ASN A 281 33.65 9.39 -5.28
N LEU A 282 32.83 9.85 -6.23
CA LEU A 282 33.32 10.68 -7.36
C LEU A 282 34.00 11.96 -6.87
N ARG A 283 33.42 12.66 -5.88
CA ARG A 283 34.06 13.88 -5.31
C ARG A 283 35.38 13.57 -4.61
N SER A 284 35.46 12.40 -3.95
CA SER A 284 36.70 11.95 -3.29
C SER A 284 37.83 11.66 -4.29
N GLU A 285 37.49 11.07 -5.44
CA GLU A 285 38.44 10.77 -6.51
C GLU A 285 38.93 12.04 -7.22
N GLU A 286 38.05 13.04 -7.46
CA GLU A 286 38.46 14.34 -8.00
C GLU A 286 39.49 15.04 -7.11
N HIS A 287 39.30 15.03 -5.78
CA HIS A 287 40.25 15.61 -4.85
C HIS A 287 41.60 14.87 -4.75
N THR A 288 41.63 13.57 -5.06
CA THR A 288 42.88 12.78 -5.05
C THR A 288 43.63 12.86 -6.40
N SER A 289 42.99 13.26 -7.48
CA SER A 289 43.64 13.44 -8.79
C SER A 289 44.23 14.85 -9.00
N GLU A 290 43.93 15.80 -8.10
CA GLU A 290 44.54 17.18 -8.10
C GLU A 290 45.79 17.32 -7.23
N LEU A 291 46.25 16.24 -6.59
CA LEU A 291 47.52 16.14 -5.85
C LEU A 291 48.57 15.33 -6.62
#